data_6aec7f36726e45a5f7eb585db1a24d51
#
_entry.id   6aec7f36726e45a5f7eb585db1a24d51
#
_cell.length_a   1.000
_cell.length_b   1.000
_cell.length_c   1.000
_cell.angle_alpha   90.00
_cell.angle_beta   90.00
_cell.angle_gamma   90.00
#
_symmetry.space_group_name_H-M   'P 1'
#
loop_
_entity.id
_entity.type
_entity.pdbx_description
1 polymer ?
#
loop_
_entity_poly.entity_id
_entity_poly.type
_entity_poly.pdbx_seq_one_letter_code
_entity_poly.pdbx_strand_id
1 'polypeptide(L)'
;MSSIRAPGVYFEKVEDRLPPLGLGPTGQAGFLGLATRGPLHEPVRISSTQDFLDTYGAPLHEGFLAEAVKGFFDNGGKVCYVVRIAHTSARSPEGCAASSSATLQDRLGQPTILVQARSEGTWGNEIRVDVRTPPPAVQALLVRDISPGENFAQIRSGRGFQVGSQCRIYDGAQERYVTVNRVEGKALFWQDPIDVGFKSSAPTFIEPLSFEIEAQVPGYKERFTDLSLSPASGRYFARFINAESQLLRCVDQISPSPFPQSLPQEASRLMLEGGADGLADLTPHDFIGYNKGPGDRRGLGALEVVEDIDLIATPDLFAARELSRGRGFRSDKDVEIVHEAMITHCERLKDRFALLDLPPKAGFDRALQYRLLFDSAFAAFYYPWVVVPKEGRKRRTIPPCGHIAGVVARCDADLGVHNPPANAIVEGIVDMEMLLNDDHLGQLNHQGINCLKYAPARGIRVWGARTISSDPDWRYVNVRRIFNTMRRALEQGTQWVVFEPNGPTLWKQIHRTLHTFLEQLWLKGYFQGATASDGFYVVCDKTTNPPENIDAGILVCEIGIAPVRPAEFITFRISQHMEDRASEDSMQR
;
A
#
# COMPACT_ATOMS: atom_id res chain seq x y z
N MET A 1 33.86 25.98 16.11
CA MET A 1 35.21 26.42 15.68
C MET A 1 36.14 26.32 16.87
N SER A 2 36.93 25.27 16.96
CA SER A 2 38.02 25.17 17.93
C SER A 2 39.11 26.13 17.49
N SER A 3 39.47 27.08 18.35
CA SER A 3 40.51 28.06 18.06
C SER A 3 41.86 27.38 17.92
N ILE A 4 42.42 27.34 16.72
CA ILE A 4 43.80 26.94 16.46
C ILE A 4 44.71 27.93 17.19
N ARG A 5 45.47 27.50 18.22
CA ARG A 5 46.23 28.38 19.11
C ARG A 5 47.75 28.18 19.06
N ALA A 6 48.27 27.19 18.32
CA ALA A 6 49.70 26.91 18.22
C ALA A 6 50.08 26.45 16.80
N PRO A 7 51.33 26.68 16.34
CA PRO A 7 51.85 26.10 15.10
C PRO A 7 51.81 24.56 15.18
N GLY A 8 51.15 23.89 14.24
CA GLY A 8 51.03 22.42 14.20
C GLY A 8 50.27 21.96 12.98
N VAL A 9 50.26 20.66 12.73
CA VAL A 9 49.45 20.03 11.70
C VAL A 9 48.08 19.68 12.30
N TYR A 10 47.05 20.26 11.76
CA TYR A 10 45.67 20.05 12.19
C TYR A 10 44.97 19.23 11.12
N PHE A 11 44.34 18.14 11.51
CA PHE A 11 43.47 17.35 10.66
C PHE A 11 42.01 17.78 10.89
N GLU A 12 41.44 18.45 9.92
CA GLU A 12 40.02 18.67 9.89
C GLU A 12 39.37 17.51 9.11
N LYS A 13 38.59 16.70 9.80
CA LYS A 13 37.83 15.65 9.17
C LYS A 13 36.68 16.33 8.43
N VAL A 14 36.87 16.57 7.14
CA VAL A 14 35.77 16.96 6.26
C VAL A 14 34.93 15.69 6.07
N GLU A 15 33.81 15.60 6.74
CA GLU A 15 32.84 14.55 6.45
C GLU A 15 32.30 14.84 5.05
N ASP A 16 32.60 13.95 4.10
CA ASP A 16 31.90 13.90 2.81
C ASP A 16 30.41 13.73 3.14
N ARG A 17 29.62 14.78 2.96
CA ARG A 17 28.21 14.86 3.37
C ARG A 17 27.26 14.07 2.48
N LEU A 18 27.78 13.31 1.52
CA LEU A 18 26.96 12.46 0.65
C LEU A 18 26.75 11.12 1.35
N PRO A 19 25.50 10.70 1.59
CA PRO A 19 25.24 9.36 2.08
C PRO A 19 25.81 8.34 1.08
N PRO A 20 26.44 7.26 1.56
CA PRO A 20 26.96 6.24 0.65
C PRO A 20 25.82 5.66 -0.18
N LEU A 21 26.08 5.45 -1.47
CA LEU A 21 25.15 4.75 -2.36
C LEU A 21 24.85 3.35 -1.77
N GLY A 22 23.57 3.01 -1.67
CA GLY A 22 23.09 1.72 -1.21
C GLY A 22 21.96 1.22 -2.10
N LEU A 23 21.72 -0.10 -2.14
CA LEU A 23 20.65 -0.68 -2.96
C LEU A 23 19.21 -0.29 -2.52
N GLY A 24 19.06 0.37 -1.40
CA GLY A 24 17.73 0.65 -0.86
C GLY A 24 16.95 -0.61 -0.44
N PRO A 25 15.70 -0.46 -0.03
CA PRO A 25 14.85 -1.58 0.35
C PRO A 25 14.45 -2.42 -0.86
N THR A 26 14.42 -3.75 -0.71
CA THR A 26 13.98 -4.72 -1.70
C THR A 26 12.94 -5.67 -1.12
N GLY A 27 12.23 -6.42 -1.95
CA GLY A 27 11.20 -7.35 -1.51
C GLY A 27 9.91 -6.66 -1.07
N GLN A 28 9.65 -5.42 -1.50
CA GLN A 28 8.39 -4.74 -1.26
C GLN A 28 7.42 -5.00 -2.41
N ALA A 29 6.24 -5.52 -2.08
CA ALA A 29 5.24 -5.91 -3.06
C ALA A 29 4.09 -4.91 -3.17
N GLY A 30 3.65 -4.61 -4.38
CA GLY A 30 2.39 -3.95 -4.68
C GLY A 30 1.34 -4.98 -5.07
N PHE A 31 0.25 -5.08 -4.30
CA PHE A 31 -0.87 -5.96 -4.58
C PHE A 31 -2.07 -5.16 -5.05
N LEU A 32 -2.68 -5.57 -6.16
CA LEU A 32 -3.98 -5.06 -6.58
C LEU A 32 -5.00 -6.18 -6.40
N GLY A 33 -6.13 -5.87 -5.77
CA GLY A 33 -7.14 -6.90 -5.57
C GLY A 33 -8.41 -6.39 -4.91
N LEU A 34 -9.26 -7.34 -4.54
CA LEU A 34 -10.61 -7.13 -4.05
C LEU A 34 -10.63 -7.22 -2.52
N ALA A 35 -11.36 -6.29 -1.88
CA ALA A 35 -11.54 -6.30 -0.45
C ALA A 35 -12.92 -5.76 -0.07
N THR A 36 -13.38 -6.06 1.16
CA THR A 36 -14.72 -5.70 1.63
C THR A 36 -14.86 -4.21 1.94
N ARG A 37 -13.77 -3.57 2.40
CA ARG A 37 -13.74 -2.15 2.78
C ARG A 37 -12.36 -1.56 2.53
N GLY A 38 -12.15 -0.30 2.89
CA GLY A 38 -10.88 0.42 2.78
C GLY A 38 -10.82 1.32 1.54
N PRO A 39 -9.78 2.16 1.42
CA PRO A 39 -9.66 3.12 0.34
C PRO A 39 -9.64 2.45 -1.03
N LEU A 40 -10.38 3.01 -2.00
CA LEU A 40 -10.39 2.55 -3.37
C LEU A 40 -9.30 3.25 -4.19
N HIS A 41 -8.60 2.47 -4.99
CA HIS A 41 -7.58 2.95 -5.95
C HIS A 41 -6.43 3.76 -5.30
N GLU A 42 -6.26 3.67 -4.00
CA GLU A 42 -5.16 4.31 -3.26
C GLU A 42 -4.16 3.25 -2.77
N PRO A 43 -2.86 3.44 -2.97
CA PRO A 43 -1.85 2.52 -2.44
C PRO A 43 -1.69 2.74 -0.93
N VAL A 44 -2.13 1.79 -0.14
CA VAL A 44 -1.99 1.80 1.32
C VAL A 44 -0.83 0.92 1.73
N ARG A 45 0.08 1.46 2.52
CA ARG A 45 1.20 0.73 3.08
C ARG A 45 0.73 -0.18 4.22
N ILE A 46 1.02 -1.47 4.10
CA ILE A 46 0.64 -2.53 5.04
C ILE A 46 1.90 -3.19 5.58
N SER A 47 1.99 -3.33 6.89
CA SER A 47 3.16 -3.85 7.62
C SER A 47 2.93 -5.19 8.31
N SER A 48 1.70 -5.67 8.34
CA SER A 48 1.32 -6.96 8.92
C SER A 48 -0.03 -7.46 8.39
N THR A 49 -0.31 -8.74 8.57
CA THR A 49 -1.63 -9.31 8.26
C THR A 49 -2.74 -8.64 9.09
N GLN A 50 -2.47 -8.27 10.35
CA GLN A 50 -3.45 -7.58 11.18
C GLN A 50 -3.76 -6.17 10.66
N ASP A 51 -2.74 -5.41 10.26
CA ASP A 51 -2.86 -4.10 9.65
C ASP A 51 -3.73 -4.16 8.37
N PHE A 52 -3.57 -5.24 7.56
CA PHE A 52 -4.44 -5.50 6.43
C PHE A 52 -5.90 -5.71 6.85
N LEU A 53 -6.15 -6.53 7.86
CA LEU A 53 -7.52 -6.82 8.33
C LEU A 53 -8.18 -5.57 8.94
N ASP A 54 -7.42 -4.76 9.65
CA ASP A 54 -7.91 -3.51 10.24
C ASP A 54 -8.31 -2.51 9.15
N THR A 55 -7.55 -2.45 8.05
CA THR A 55 -7.79 -1.53 6.93
C THR A 55 -8.87 -2.05 5.97
N TYR A 56 -8.74 -3.29 5.52
CA TYR A 56 -9.52 -3.86 4.43
C TYR A 56 -10.63 -4.82 4.86
N GLY A 57 -10.71 -5.12 6.15
CA GLY A 57 -11.73 -5.98 6.74
C GLY A 57 -11.46 -7.46 6.59
N ALA A 58 -12.50 -8.26 6.83
CA ALA A 58 -12.43 -9.71 6.71
C ALA A 58 -12.15 -10.16 5.27
N PRO A 59 -11.53 -11.35 5.07
CA PRO A 59 -11.30 -11.90 3.74
C PRO A 59 -12.60 -12.02 2.95
N LEU A 60 -12.59 -11.52 1.71
CA LEU A 60 -13.70 -11.68 0.78
C LEU A 60 -13.84 -13.17 0.39
N HIS A 61 -15.08 -13.67 0.36
CA HIS A 61 -15.29 -15.11 0.10
C HIS A 61 -14.75 -15.53 -1.27
N GLU A 62 -14.94 -14.71 -2.29
CA GLU A 62 -14.54 -14.98 -3.67
C GLU A 62 -13.13 -14.44 -4.00
N GLY A 63 -12.64 -13.42 -3.28
CA GLY A 63 -11.32 -12.80 -3.51
C GLY A 63 -10.17 -13.60 -2.87
N PHE A 64 -8.96 -13.38 -3.34
CA PHE A 64 -7.72 -14.03 -2.87
C PHE A 64 -6.72 -13.04 -2.26
N LEU A 65 -7.00 -11.74 -2.31
CA LEU A 65 -6.08 -10.69 -1.86
C LEU A 65 -5.64 -10.88 -0.41
N ALA A 66 -6.58 -11.19 0.49
CA ALA A 66 -6.29 -11.37 1.91
C ALA A 66 -5.34 -12.54 2.18
N GLU A 67 -5.59 -13.67 1.50
CA GLU A 67 -4.72 -14.86 1.60
C GLU A 67 -3.37 -14.62 0.90
N ALA A 68 -3.33 -13.84 -0.18
CA ALA A 68 -2.08 -13.47 -0.85
C ALA A 68 -1.21 -12.58 0.04
N VAL A 69 -1.79 -11.56 0.68
CA VAL A 69 -1.10 -10.69 1.64
C VAL A 69 -0.63 -11.49 2.86
N LYS A 70 -1.48 -12.38 3.39
CA LYS A 70 -1.08 -13.29 4.47
C LYS A 70 0.10 -14.18 4.04
N GLY A 71 0.01 -14.80 2.86
CA GLY A 71 1.09 -15.62 2.29
C GLY A 71 2.38 -14.83 2.10
N PHE A 72 2.31 -13.55 1.75
CA PHE A 72 3.46 -12.67 1.67
C PHE A 72 4.16 -12.51 3.02
N PHE A 73 3.42 -12.19 4.09
CA PHE A 73 4.00 -12.04 5.42
C PHE A 73 4.49 -13.37 6.01
N ASP A 74 3.73 -14.45 5.84
CA ASP A 74 4.11 -15.80 6.31
C ASP A 74 5.44 -16.26 5.68
N ASN A 75 5.77 -15.79 4.47
CA ASN A 75 6.99 -16.14 3.76
C ASN A 75 8.14 -15.12 3.91
N GLY A 76 8.04 -14.16 4.82
CA GLY A 76 9.13 -13.24 5.16
C GLY A 76 9.03 -11.85 4.55
N GLY A 77 7.94 -11.52 3.88
CA GLY A 77 7.62 -10.14 3.48
C GLY A 77 7.48 -9.24 4.70
N LYS A 78 7.94 -8.00 4.60
CA LYS A 78 7.91 -7.03 5.71
C LYS A 78 6.96 -5.87 5.46
N VAL A 79 6.87 -5.43 4.22
CA VAL A 79 6.04 -4.30 3.80
C VAL A 79 5.46 -4.60 2.43
N CYS A 80 4.17 -4.38 2.28
CA CYS A 80 3.53 -4.35 0.98
C CYS A 80 2.62 -3.12 0.86
N TYR A 81 2.29 -2.78 -0.37
CA TYR A 81 1.32 -1.76 -0.71
C TYR A 81 0.11 -2.43 -1.34
N VAL A 82 -1.06 -2.10 -0.87
CA VAL A 82 -2.31 -2.70 -1.35
C VAL A 82 -3.16 -1.62 -2.01
N VAL A 83 -3.63 -1.91 -3.21
CA VAL A 83 -4.61 -1.09 -3.94
C VAL A 83 -5.88 -1.90 -4.08
N ARG A 84 -6.93 -1.47 -3.37
CA ARG A 84 -8.26 -2.06 -3.51
C ARG A 84 -8.88 -1.65 -4.84
N ILE A 85 -9.43 -2.62 -5.55
CA ILE A 85 -10.08 -2.44 -6.86
C ILE A 85 -11.58 -2.67 -6.73
N ALA A 86 -12.35 -1.79 -7.33
CA ALA A 86 -13.79 -1.95 -7.54
C ALA A 86 -14.23 -1.18 -8.79
N HIS A 87 -15.38 -1.52 -9.35
CA HIS A 87 -15.93 -0.79 -10.48
C HIS A 87 -16.51 0.55 -10.02
N THR A 88 -16.07 1.64 -10.66
CA THR A 88 -16.46 3.02 -10.31
C THR A 88 -16.73 3.87 -11.56
N SER A 89 -17.56 3.39 -12.48
CA SER A 89 -17.84 4.11 -13.73
C SER A 89 -18.97 5.14 -13.55
N ALA A 90 -18.70 6.39 -13.87
CA ALA A 90 -19.72 7.44 -13.91
C ALA A 90 -20.77 7.25 -15.02
N ARG A 91 -20.51 6.37 -16.01
CA ARG A 91 -21.41 6.12 -17.14
C ARG A 91 -22.50 5.10 -16.84
N SER A 92 -22.31 4.26 -15.83
CA SER A 92 -23.27 3.27 -15.37
C SER A 92 -23.27 3.26 -13.85
N PRO A 93 -24.11 4.07 -13.17
CA PRO A 93 -24.18 4.11 -11.70
C PRO A 93 -24.65 2.78 -11.11
N GLU A 94 -25.46 2.03 -11.85
CA GLU A 94 -25.89 0.69 -11.47
C GLU A 94 -24.68 -0.28 -11.54
N GLY A 95 -24.36 -0.92 -10.41
CA GLY A 95 -23.24 -1.84 -10.31
C GLY A 95 -21.91 -1.20 -9.86
N CYS A 96 -21.84 0.12 -9.66
CA CYS A 96 -20.68 0.80 -9.11
C CYS A 96 -20.53 0.59 -7.60
N ALA A 97 -19.29 0.66 -7.13
CA ALA A 97 -19.01 0.77 -5.70
C ALA A 97 -19.61 2.06 -5.14
N ALA A 98 -20.29 1.95 -4.01
CA ALA A 98 -20.93 3.08 -3.33
C ALA A 98 -20.78 2.97 -1.82
N SER A 99 -20.61 4.11 -1.15
CA SER A 99 -20.64 4.18 0.30
C SER A 99 -22.09 4.23 0.78
N SER A 100 -22.43 3.44 1.79
CA SER A 100 -23.72 3.57 2.46
C SER A 100 -23.82 4.89 3.18
N SER A 101 -25.03 5.44 3.24
CA SER A 101 -25.27 6.75 3.85
C SER A 101 -26.62 6.84 4.52
N ALA A 102 -26.74 7.79 5.44
CA ALA A 102 -28.03 8.22 6.01
C ALA A 102 -27.96 9.72 6.31
N THR A 103 -29.05 10.41 6.08
CA THR A 103 -29.18 11.84 6.42
C THR A 103 -29.85 12.00 7.76
N LEU A 104 -29.15 12.61 8.72
CA LEU A 104 -29.75 13.04 9.97
C LEU A 104 -30.56 14.31 9.72
N GLN A 105 -31.77 14.32 10.26
CA GLN A 105 -32.65 15.48 10.24
C GLN A 105 -32.47 16.29 11.52
N ASP A 106 -32.70 17.58 11.42
CA ASP A 106 -32.80 18.46 12.57
C ASP A 106 -34.17 18.32 13.26
N ARG A 107 -34.38 19.09 14.33
CA ARG A 107 -35.64 19.04 15.12
C ARG A 107 -36.87 19.51 14.34
N LEU A 108 -36.70 20.17 13.19
CA LEU A 108 -37.77 20.62 12.31
C LEU A 108 -37.91 19.73 11.04
N GLY A 109 -37.17 18.61 10.98
CA GLY A 109 -37.22 17.68 9.87
C GLY A 109 -36.40 18.12 8.64
N GLN A 110 -35.50 19.13 8.78
CA GLN A 110 -34.61 19.53 7.69
C GLN A 110 -33.32 18.73 7.74
N PRO A 111 -32.68 18.45 6.59
CA PRO A 111 -31.39 17.77 6.57
C PRO A 111 -30.32 18.61 7.29
N THR A 112 -29.52 17.97 8.16
CA THR A 112 -28.48 18.66 8.91
C THR A 112 -27.10 17.98 8.74
N ILE A 113 -27.00 16.67 8.87
CA ILE A 113 -25.75 15.94 8.75
C ILE A 113 -25.94 14.75 7.81
N LEU A 114 -25.10 14.64 6.78
CA LEU A 114 -24.98 13.42 6.00
C LEU A 114 -23.90 12.53 6.64
N VAL A 115 -24.32 11.38 7.12
CA VAL A 115 -23.42 10.35 7.67
C VAL A 115 -23.20 9.30 6.59
N GLN A 116 -21.95 9.02 6.28
CA GLN A 116 -21.56 8.04 5.27
C GLN A 116 -20.59 7.02 5.87
N ALA A 117 -20.61 5.79 5.35
CA ALA A 117 -19.54 4.84 5.63
C ALA A 117 -18.20 5.39 5.12
N ARG A 118 -17.11 5.10 5.84
CA ARG A 118 -15.76 5.60 5.55
C ARG A 118 -15.25 5.24 4.17
N SER A 119 -15.69 4.12 3.63
CA SER A 119 -15.37 3.64 2.28
C SER A 119 -16.57 2.94 1.66
N GLU A 120 -16.49 2.75 0.35
CA GLU A 120 -17.49 2.04 -0.43
C GLU A 120 -17.57 0.56 -0.01
N GLY A 121 -18.75 -0.04 -0.19
CA GLY A 121 -18.97 -1.45 0.05
C GLY A 121 -20.26 -1.74 0.80
N THR A 122 -20.74 -2.98 0.68
CA THR A 122 -21.93 -3.47 1.39
C THR A 122 -21.74 -3.54 2.91
N TRP A 123 -20.49 -3.58 3.39
CA TRP A 123 -20.15 -3.58 4.81
C TRP A 123 -20.72 -2.40 5.57
N GLY A 124 -20.82 -1.25 4.88
CA GLY A 124 -21.37 -0.03 5.47
C GLY A 124 -22.87 -0.11 5.75
N ASN A 125 -23.61 -1.00 5.10
CA ASN A 125 -25.03 -1.23 5.39
C ASN A 125 -25.24 -1.91 6.76
N GLU A 126 -24.20 -2.45 7.38
CA GLU A 126 -24.23 -3.02 8.72
C GLU A 126 -23.96 -1.99 9.81
N ILE A 127 -23.58 -0.77 9.45
CA ILE A 127 -23.30 0.31 10.40
C ILE A 127 -24.61 0.81 10.99
N ARG A 128 -24.69 0.78 12.30
CA ARG A 128 -25.77 1.38 13.09
C ARG A 128 -25.28 2.67 13.71
N VAL A 129 -26.09 3.71 13.61
CA VAL A 129 -25.78 5.04 14.16
C VAL A 129 -26.85 5.39 15.18
N ASP A 130 -26.42 5.74 16.39
CA ASP A 130 -27.24 6.34 17.42
C ASP A 130 -26.86 7.81 17.60
N VAL A 131 -27.84 8.68 17.68
CA VAL A 131 -27.66 10.12 17.93
C VAL A 131 -28.37 10.49 19.20
N ARG A 132 -27.68 11.18 20.12
CA ARG A 132 -28.23 11.59 21.41
C ARG A 132 -27.86 13.04 21.70
N THR A 133 -28.73 13.72 22.42
CA THR A 133 -28.46 15.05 23.00
C THR A 133 -28.40 14.91 24.50
N PRO A 134 -27.22 14.63 25.09
CA PRO A 134 -27.10 14.45 26.52
C PRO A 134 -27.40 15.77 27.26
N PRO A 135 -27.83 15.74 28.51
CA PRO A 135 -27.92 16.94 29.31
C PRO A 135 -26.56 17.62 29.44
N PRO A 136 -26.50 18.96 29.46
CA PRO A 136 -25.24 19.69 29.51
C PRO A 136 -24.37 19.25 30.69
N ALA A 137 -23.11 18.88 30.41
CA ALA A 137 -22.16 18.46 31.45
C ALA A 137 -21.68 19.62 32.33
N VAL A 138 -21.83 20.85 31.85
CA VAL A 138 -21.41 22.07 32.54
C VAL A 138 -22.55 23.08 32.56
N GLN A 139 -22.85 23.62 33.75
CA GLN A 139 -23.72 24.76 33.93
C GLN A 139 -22.96 25.83 34.71
N ALA A 140 -22.95 27.06 34.22
CA ALA A 140 -22.34 28.17 34.93
C ALA A 140 -23.38 29.21 35.32
N LEU A 141 -23.33 29.64 36.58
CA LEU A 141 -24.18 30.72 37.09
C LEU A 141 -23.68 32.08 36.58
N LEU A 142 -24.58 32.92 36.16
CA LEU A 142 -24.34 34.32 35.86
C LEU A 142 -23.94 35.07 37.14
N VAL A 143 -22.90 35.91 37.04
CA VAL A 143 -22.36 36.69 38.18
C VAL A 143 -22.69 38.16 38.05
N ARG A 144 -22.91 38.65 36.85
CA ARG A 144 -23.28 40.03 36.52
C ARG A 144 -24.50 40.04 35.61
N ASP A 145 -25.43 40.97 35.85
CA ASP A 145 -26.58 41.18 34.96
C ASP A 145 -26.15 41.35 33.51
N ILE A 146 -26.90 40.80 32.58
CA ILE A 146 -26.79 41.05 31.17
C ILE A 146 -27.94 41.99 30.78
N SER A 147 -27.60 43.18 30.21
CA SER A 147 -28.61 44.12 29.73
C SER A 147 -28.95 43.84 28.26
N PRO A 148 -30.15 44.18 27.78
CA PRO A 148 -30.45 44.15 26.35
C PRO A 148 -29.44 44.98 25.59
N GLY A 149 -28.90 44.43 24.49
CA GLY A 149 -27.84 45.06 23.71
C GLY A 149 -26.42 44.65 24.11
N GLU A 150 -26.22 43.88 25.18
CA GLU A 150 -24.91 43.34 25.56
C GLU A 150 -24.58 42.03 24.80
N ASN A 151 -23.30 41.83 24.54
CA ASN A 151 -22.77 40.66 23.83
C ASN A 151 -21.73 39.88 24.63
N PHE A 152 -21.79 39.94 25.96
CA PHE A 152 -20.94 39.18 26.85
C PHE A 152 -21.65 38.83 28.14
N ALA A 153 -21.16 37.77 28.82
CA ALA A 153 -21.58 37.39 30.15
C ALA A 153 -20.39 37.16 31.07
N GLN A 154 -20.54 37.53 32.32
CA GLN A 154 -19.61 37.16 33.38
C GLN A 154 -20.18 36.02 34.19
N ILE A 155 -19.47 34.88 34.25
CA ILE A 155 -19.92 33.63 34.84
C ILE A 155 -19.04 33.21 36.02
N ARG A 156 -19.56 32.34 36.86
CA ARG A 156 -18.85 31.85 38.04
C ARG A 156 -17.60 31.05 37.69
N SER A 157 -17.65 30.26 36.61
CA SER A 157 -16.54 29.44 36.10
C SER A 157 -16.58 29.35 34.59
N GLY A 158 -15.46 29.66 33.90
CA GLY A 158 -15.30 29.47 32.45
C GLY A 158 -14.91 28.05 32.05
N ARG A 159 -14.78 27.12 33.01
CA ARG A 159 -14.39 25.74 32.71
C ARG A 159 -15.47 25.04 31.89
N GLY A 160 -15.07 24.40 30.78
CA GLY A 160 -15.99 23.68 29.88
C GLY A 160 -16.55 24.56 28.75
N PHE A 161 -16.25 25.86 28.71
CA PHE A 161 -16.60 26.74 27.57
C PHE A 161 -15.40 26.98 26.69
N GLN A 162 -15.63 26.94 25.39
CA GLN A 162 -14.61 27.13 24.36
C GLN A 162 -15.12 28.06 23.25
N VAL A 163 -14.23 28.60 22.46
CA VAL A 163 -14.60 29.27 21.22
C VAL A 163 -15.41 28.32 20.35
N GLY A 164 -16.53 28.79 19.82
CA GLY A 164 -17.47 27.98 19.05
C GLY A 164 -18.47 27.19 19.91
N SER A 165 -18.45 27.27 21.25
CA SER A 165 -19.49 26.69 22.09
C SER A 165 -20.83 27.38 21.80
N GLN A 166 -21.82 26.59 21.44
CA GLN A 166 -23.21 27.04 21.28
C GLN A 166 -23.93 26.86 22.59
N CYS A 167 -24.31 27.98 23.20
CA CYS A 167 -24.78 28.03 24.58
C CYS A 167 -26.25 28.46 24.70
N ARG A 168 -26.96 27.89 25.67
CA ARG A 168 -28.24 28.36 26.15
C ARG A 168 -28.02 29.22 27.41
N ILE A 169 -28.65 30.40 27.46
CA ILE A 169 -28.76 31.28 28.61
C ILE A 169 -30.23 31.20 29.03
N TYR A 170 -30.51 30.86 30.27
CA TYR A 170 -31.91 30.74 30.76
C TYR A 170 -32.03 31.03 32.25
N ASP A 171 -33.19 31.54 32.65
CA ASP A 171 -33.55 31.86 34.04
C ASP A 171 -34.87 31.19 34.51
N GLY A 172 -35.39 30.27 33.72
CA GLY A 172 -36.68 29.59 34.00
C GLY A 172 -37.91 30.29 33.39
N ALA A 173 -37.83 31.59 33.06
CA ALA A 173 -38.92 32.35 32.42
C ALA A 173 -38.63 32.62 30.95
N GLN A 174 -37.36 32.78 30.60
CA GLN A 174 -36.92 33.06 29.24
C GLN A 174 -35.60 32.38 28.93
N GLU A 175 -35.31 32.20 27.64
CA GLU A 175 -34.09 31.63 27.15
C GLU A 175 -33.57 32.33 25.89
N ARG A 176 -32.24 32.34 25.71
CA ARG A 176 -31.57 32.81 24.53
C ARG A 176 -30.41 31.89 24.18
N TYR A 177 -30.06 31.88 22.90
CA TYR A 177 -29.02 31.04 22.36
C TYR A 177 -27.92 31.91 21.72
N VAL A 178 -26.67 31.61 22.08
CA VAL A 178 -25.50 32.38 21.62
C VAL A 178 -24.39 31.43 21.23
N THR A 179 -23.55 31.85 20.28
CA THR A 179 -22.30 31.15 19.92
C THR A 179 -21.11 31.94 20.46
N VAL A 180 -20.37 31.33 21.35
CA VAL A 180 -19.19 31.95 21.99
C VAL A 180 -18.08 32.13 20.96
N ASN A 181 -17.65 33.38 20.76
CA ASN A 181 -16.55 33.71 19.86
C ASN A 181 -15.22 33.97 20.60
N ARG A 182 -15.28 34.26 21.91
CA ARG A 182 -14.11 34.52 22.75
C ARG A 182 -14.39 34.15 24.20
N VAL A 183 -13.40 33.57 24.87
CA VAL A 183 -13.43 33.21 26.28
C VAL A 183 -12.25 33.89 26.99
N GLU A 184 -12.50 34.73 27.99
CA GLU A 184 -11.46 35.38 28.80
C GLU A 184 -11.69 35.09 30.28
N GLY A 185 -11.02 34.04 30.78
CA GLY A 185 -11.16 33.63 32.19
C GLY A 185 -12.59 33.25 32.56
N LYS A 186 -13.34 34.18 33.15
CA LYS A 186 -14.76 34.00 33.55
C LYS A 186 -15.71 34.80 32.66
N ALA A 187 -15.25 35.43 31.60
CA ALA A 187 -16.07 36.16 30.65
C ALA A 187 -16.24 35.41 29.34
N LEU A 188 -17.47 35.29 28.88
CA LEU A 188 -17.86 34.72 27.60
C LEU A 188 -18.33 35.84 26.69
N PHE A 189 -17.87 35.89 25.46
CA PHE A 189 -18.24 36.88 24.45
C PHE A 189 -18.85 36.19 23.25
N TRP A 190 -19.83 36.86 22.62
CA TRP A 190 -20.45 36.42 21.36
C TRP A 190 -20.59 37.60 20.39
N GLN A 191 -21.01 37.35 19.17
CA GLN A 191 -20.99 38.36 18.12
C GLN A 191 -22.19 39.32 18.22
N ASP A 192 -23.39 38.73 18.19
CA ASP A 192 -24.63 39.50 18.07
C ASP A 192 -25.21 39.80 19.46
N PRO A 193 -25.49 41.06 19.80
CA PRO A 193 -26.10 41.44 21.10
C PRO A 193 -27.43 40.69 21.34
N ILE A 194 -27.71 40.31 22.58
CA ILE A 194 -29.00 39.71 22.91
C ILE A 194 -30.04 40.82 23.14
N ASP A 195 -31.28 40.51 22.74
CA ASP A 195 -32.43 41.44 22.80
C ASP A 195 -33.13 41.48 24.17
N VAL A 196 -32.77 40.56 25.06
CA VAL A 196 -33.40 40.36 26.38
C VAL A 196 -32.35 40.44 27.47
N GLY A 197 -32.72 41.03 28.61
CA GLY A 197 -31.84 41.07 29.78
C GLY A 197 -32.00 39.89 30.72
N PHE A 198 -30.91 39.49 31.38
CA PHE A 198 -30.91 38.44 32.43
C PHE A 198 -30.34 39.01 33.72
N LYS A 199 -30.95 38.65 34.85
CA LYS A 199 -30.57 39.12 36.18
C LYS A 199 -29.71 38.11 36.91
N SER A 200 -28.59 38.56 37.48
CA SER A 200 -27.73 37.76 38.34
C SER A 200 -28.34 37.49 39.73
N SER A 201 -29.36 38.25 40.12
CA SER A 201 -30.15 38.04 41.35
C SER A 201 -31.12 36.88 41.27
N ALA A 202 -31.48 36.44 40.06
CA ALA A 202 -32.22 35.21 39.80
C ALA A 202 -31.24 34.08 39.42
N PRO A 203 -31.57 32.80 39.62
CA PRO A 203 -30.71 31.68 39.21
C PRO A 203 -30.69 31.57 37.68
N THR A 204 -29.84 32.39 37.05
CA THR A 204 -29.59 32.39 35.60
C THR A 204 -28.39 31.51 35.26
N PHE A 205 -28.60 30.57 34.40
CA PHE A 205 -27.59 29.60 33.98
C PHE A 205 -27.17 29.80 32.52
N ILE A 206 -25.91 29.53 32.28
CA ILE A 206 -25.34 29.42 30.94
C ILE A 206 -24.76 28.01 30.77
N GLU A 207 -25.18 27.30 29.75
CA GLU A 207 -24.77 25.93 29.49
C GLU A 207 -24.48 25.67 28.00
N PRO A 208 -23.37 24.99 27.66
CA PRO A 208 -23.12 24.60 26.29
C PRO A 208 -24.03 23.44 25.90
N LEU A 209 -24.61 23.52 24.69
CA LEU A 209 -25.38 22.43 24.11
C LEU A 209 -24.47 21.66 23.12
N SER A 210 -24.51 20.34 23.25
CA SER A 210 -23.74 19.43 22.38
C SER A 210 -24.61 18.22 22.04
N PHE A 211 -24.13 17.43 21.07
CA PHE A 211 -24.73 16.14 20.73
C PHE A 211 -23.66 15.06 20.69
N GLU A 212 -24.09 13.82 20.63
CA GLU A 212 -23.22 12.65 20.54
C GLU A 212 -23.64 11.79 19.37
N ILE A 213 -22.66 11.22 18.68
CA ILE A 213 -22.85 10.21 17.65
C ILE A 213 -22.12 8.95 18.10
N GLU A 214 -22.82 7.83 18.08
CA GLU A 214 -22.28 6.51 18.33
C GLU A 214 -22.47 5.65 17.08
N ALA A 215 -21.39 5.05 16.58
CA ALA A 215 -21.43 4.15 15.44
C ALA A 215 -21.00 2.74 15.87
N GLN A 216 -21.69 1.74 15.35
CA GLN A 216 -21.46 0.36 15.73
C GLN A 216 -21.57 -0.59 14.52
N VAL A 217 -20.64 -1.53 14.41
CA VAL A 217 -20.71 -2.73 13.60
C VAL A 217 -20.51 -3.97 14.49
N PRO A 218 -20.79 -5.18 14.04
CA PRO A 218 -20.50 -6.38 14.82
C PRO A 218 -19.04 -6.43 15.30
N GLY A 219 -18.85 -6.44 16.64
CA GLY A 219 -17.53 -6.52 17.27
C GLY A 219 -16.77 -5.20 17.42
N TYR A 220 -17.26 -4.07 16.90
CA TYR A 220 -16.57 -2.79 17.01
C TYR A 220 -17.53 -1.61 17.18
N LYS A 221 -17.16 -0.66 18.03
CA LYS A 221 -18.00 0.49 18.39
C LYS A 221 -17.15 1.74 18.59
N GLU A 222 -17.62 2.86 18.04
CA GLU A 222 -17.06 4.20 18.22
C GLU A 222 -18.08 5.13 18.87
N ARG A 223 -17.64 6.04 19.73
CA ARG A 223 -18.50 7.05 20.34
C ARG A 223 -17.82 8.40 20.33
N PHE A 224 -18.48 9.39 19.78
CA PHE A 224 -18.04 10.78 19.68
C PHE A 224 -18.95 11.66 20.52
N THR A 225 -18.40 12.23 21.60
CA THR A 225 -19.12 13.05 22.58
C THR A 225 -18.79 14.53 22.40
N ASP A 226 -19.64 15.38 22.99
CA ASP A 226 -19.47 16.84 23.00
C ASP A 226 -19.32 17.46 21.61
N LEU A 227 -20.03 16.93 20.63
CA LEU A 227 -19.99 17.43 19.25
C LEU A 227 -20.74 18.76 19.13
N SER A 228 -20.21 19.65 18.29
CA SER A 228 -20.78 20.96 17.98
C SER A 228 -21.06 21.10 16.50
N LEU A 229 -22.10 21.85 16.13
CA LEU A 229 -22.38 22.26 14.75
C LEU A 229 -21.55 23.49 14.33
N SER A 230 -20.93 24.20 15.28
CA SER A 230 -20.14 25.40 14.98
C SER A 230 -18.77 25.05 14.38
N PRO A 231 -18.43 25.52 13.16
CA PRO A 231 -17.09 25.30 12.56
C PRO A 231 -15.94 25.91 13.37
N ALA A 232 -16.21 26.90 14.22
CA ALA A 232 -15.23 27.52 15.10
C ALA A 232 -14.87 26.64 16.31
N SER A 233 -15.69 25.64 16.63
CA SER A 233 -15.44 24.72 17.73
C SER A 233 -14.35 23.70 17.40
N GLY A 234 -13.46 23.41 18.38
CA GLY A 234 -12.52 22.30 18.29
C GLY A 234 -13.23 20.93 18.21
N ARG A 235 -14.51 20.86 18.62
CA ARG A 235 -15.37 19.67 18.57
C ARG A 235 -16.39 19.74 17.43
N TYR A 236 -16.12 20.54 16.39
CA TYR A 236 -16.94 20.56 15.17
C TYR A 236 -17.03 19.15 14.56
N PHE A 237 -18.24 18.62 14.50
CA PHE A 237 -18.49 17.20 14.21
C PHE A 237 -17.83 16.74 12.92
N ALA A 238 -17.93 17.52 11.83
CA ALA A 238 -17.40 17.12 10.52
C ALA A 238 -15.88 16.98 10.55
N ARG A 239 -15.17 17.91 11.20
CA ARG A 239 -13.72 17.83 11.33
C ARG A 239 -13.29 16.72 12.28
N PHE A 240 -13.96 16.65 13.44
CA PHE A 240 -13.58 15.73 14.51
C PHE A 240 -13.83 14.27 14.12
N ILE A 241 -15.04 13.93 13.64
CA ILE A 241 -15.37 12.57 13.22
C ILE A 241 -14.53 12.13 12.02
N ASN A 242 -14.36 13.01 11.01
CA ASN A 242 -13.58 12.65 9.80
C ASN A 242 -12.09 12.40 10.09
N ALA A 243 -11.54 12.98 11.16
CA ALA A 243 -10.17 12.73 11.59
C ALA A 243 -10.02 11.43 12.40
N GLU A 244 -10.98 11.12 13.27
CA GLU A 244 -10.84 10.08 14.29
C GLU A 244 -11.57 8.76 13.95
N SER A 245 -12.68 8.83 13.17
CA SER A 245 -13.52 7.66 12.92
C SER A 245 -12.91 6.71 11.92
N GLN A 246 -12.99 5.42 12.21
CA GLN A 246 -12.67 4.34 11.26
C GLN A 246 -13.92 3.86 10.49
N LEU A 247 -15.12 4.14 11.01
CA LEU A 247 -16.37 3.70 10.40
C LEU A 247 -17.03 4.78 9.56
N LEU A 248 -16.99 6.04 10.01
CA LEU A 248 -17.83 7.11 9.49
C LEU A 248 -17.05 8.23 8.80
N ARG A 249 -17.72 8.85 7.86
CA ARG A 249 -17.43 10.18 7.33
C ARG A 249 -18.69 11.01 7.44
N CYS A 250 -18.59 12.23 7.95
CA CYS A 250 -19.71 13.14 8.10
C CYS A 250 -19.54 14.38 7.23
N VAL A 251 -20.62 14.81 6.59
CA VAL A 251 -20.67 16.04 5.79
C VAL A 251 -21.75 16.94 6.36
N ASP A 252 -21.41 18.20 6.63
CA ASP A 252 -22.35 19.22 7.08
C ASP A 252 -23.23 19.66 5.90
N GLN A 253 -24.54 19.50 6.03
CA GLN A 253 -25.53 19.94 5.04
C GLN A 253 -26.07 21.33 5.35
N ILE A 254 -25.55 21.99 6.40
CA ILE A 254 -25.89 23.37 6.79
C ILE A 254 -27.41 23.54 6.89
N SER A 255 -28.00 22.98 7.97
CA SER A 255 -29.44 23.11 8.20
C SER A 255 -29.88 24.56 8.13
N PRO A 256 -30.99 24.88 7.42
CA PRO A 256 -31.55 26.23 7.36
C PRO A 256 -32.21 26.66 8.66
N SER A 257 -32.41 25.73 9.59
CA SER A 257 -33.07 26.00 10.88
C SER A 257 -32.19 26.79 11.83
N PRO A 258 -32.73 27.74 12.61
CA PRO A 258 -31.95 28.44 13.61
C PRO A 258 -31.56 27.51 14.77
N PHE A 259 -30.43 27.77 15.40
CA PHE A 259 -30.05 27.05 16.61
C PHE A 259 -31.01 27.38 17.75
N PRO A 260 -31.48 26.42 18.58
CA PRO A 260 -31.06 25.02 18.69
C PRO A 260 -31.87 24.03 17.83
N GLN A 261 -32.79 24.49 17.01
CA GLN A 261 -33.61 23.62 16.13
C GLN A 261 -32.74 22.89 15.09
N SER A 262 -31.62 23.48 14.68
CA SER A 262 -30.64 22.87 13.77
C SER A 262 -29.88 21.66 14.36
N LEU A 263 -29.95 21.44 15.68
CA LEU A 263 -29.38 20.25 16.30
C LEU A 263 -30.03 18.98 15.73
N PRO A 264 -29.22 17.91 15.47
CA PRO A 264 -29.77 16.69 14.94
C PRO A 264 -30.82 16.09 15.91
N GLN A 265 -31.89 15.56 15.35
CA GLN A 265 -32.90 14.84 16.10
C GLN A 265 -32.28 13.56 16.66
N GLU A 266 -32.72 13.19 17.87
CA GLU A 266 -32.30 11.92 18.45
C GLU A 266 -32.79 10.75 17.60
N ALA A 267 -31.86 9.84 17.32
CA ALA A 267 -32.11 8.64 16.55
C ALA A 267 -31.47 7.44 17.23
N SER A 268 -32.17 6.33 17.19
CA SER A 268 -31.67 5.06 17.70
C SER A 268 -31.70 4.02 16.59
N ARG A 269 -30.59 3.29 16.44
CA ARG A 269 -30.42 2.20 15.46
C ARG A 269 -30.70 2.63 14.01
N LEU A 270 -30.30 3.84 13.65
CA LEU A 270 -30.34 4.27 12.25
C LEU A 270 -29.33 3.43 11.45
N MET A 271 -29.81 2.70 10.45
CA MET A 271 -28.93 1.94 9.56
C MET A 271 -28.51 2.83 8.38
N LEU A 272 -27.24 2.69 7.97
CA LEU A 272 -26.79 3.26 6.71
C LEU A 272 -27.25 2.35 5.56
N GLU A 273 -27.60 2.93 4.41
CA GLU A 273 -28.14 2.21 3.24
C GLU A 273 -27.44 2.64 1.96
N GLY A 274 -27.60 1.85 0.89
CA GLY A 274 -27.10 2.17 -0.44
C GLY A 274 -25.64 1.80 -0.68
N GLY A 275 -25.00 1.11 0.27
CA GLY A 275 -23.63 0.61 0.07
C GLY A 275 -23.58 -0.54 -0.94
N ALA A 276 -22.59 -0.48 -1.86
CA ALA A 276 -22.36 -1.48 -2.89
C ALA A 276 -20.87 -1.73 -3.11
N ASP A 277 -20.49 -3.00 -3.34
CA ASP A 277 -19.08 -3.42 -3.48
C ASP A 277 -18.50 -3.15 -4.87
N GLY A 278 -19.31 -2.98 -5.90
CA GLY A 278 -18.86 -2.75 -7.26
C GLY A 278 -18.13 -3.94 -7.90
N LEU A 279 -18.43 -5.18 -7.49
CA LEU A 279 -17.72 -6.36 -7.96
C LEU A 279 -18.38 -7.04 -9.16
N ALA A 280 -19.69 -6.84 -9.37
CA ALA A 280 -20.45 -7.53 -10.43
C ALA A 280 -20.11 -7.03 -11.85
N ASP A 281 -19.65 -5.81 -11.99
CA ASP A 281 -19.37 -5.16 -13.27
C ASP A 281 -17.88 -4.79 -13.44
N LEU A 282 -16.98 -5.47 -12.70
CA LEU A 282 -15.52 -5.33 -12.82
C LEU A 282 -15.06 -5.52 -14.27
N THR A 283 -14.17 -4.66 -14.72
CA THR A 283 -13.56 -4.68 -16.04
C THR A 283 -12.04 -4.71 -15.97
N PRO A 284 -11.32 -5.12 -17.03
CA PRO A 284 -9.86 -4.97 -17.10
C PRO A 284 -9.39 -3.54 -16.82
N HIS A 285 -10.17 -2.53 -17.23
CA HIS A 285 -9.83 -1.13 -17.00
C HIS A 285 -9.79 -0.73 -15.52
N ASP A 286 -10.56 -1.39 -14.65
CA ASP A 286 -10.52 -1.11 -13.21
C ASP A 286 -9.18 -1.52 -12.59
N PHE A 287 -8.56 -2.59 -13.10
CA PHE A 287 -7.22 -3.04 -12.71
C PHE A 287 -6.11 -2.22 -13.36
N ILE A 288 -6.21 -1.97 -14.67
CA ILE A 288 -5.21 -1.20 -15.42
C ILE A 288 -5.17 0.24 -14.92
N GLY A 289 -6.34 0.85 -14.82
CA GLY A 289 -6.47 2.21 -14.34
C GLY A 289 -5.68 3.24 -15.16
N TYR A 290 -5.29 4.32 -14.50
CA TYR A 290 -4.51 5.42 -15.08
C TYR A 290 -3.86 6.28 -13.99
N ASN A 291 -2.92 7.14 -14.39
CA ASN A 291 -2.36 8.20 -13.57
C ASN A 291 -2.49 9.54 -14.31
N LYS A 292 -3.40 10.39 -13.86
CA LYS A 292 -3.64 11.74 -14.40
C LYS A 292 -3.15 12.84 -13.46
N GLY A 293 -2.42 12.47 -12.41
CA GLY A 293 -1.87 13.41 -11.45
C GLY A 293 -2.43 13.21 -10.03
N PRO A 294 -2.08 14.10 -9.09
CA PRO A 294 -2.50 14.00 -7.70
C PRO A 294 -4.03 13.94 -7.56
N GLY A 295 -4.54 12.93 -6.84
CA GLY A 295 -5.97 12.76 -6.60
C GLY A 295 -6.77 12.08 -7.72
N ASP A 296 -6.17 11.82 -8.88
CA ASP A 296 -6.84 11.10 -9.99
C ASP A 296 -5.94 9.97 -10.53
N ARG A 297 -5.75 8.95 -9.71
CA ARG A 297 -4.99 7.74 -10.01
C ARG A 297 -5.84 6.52 -9.72
N ARG A 298 -5.72 5.49 -10.55
CA ARG A 298 -6.51 4.26 -10.40
C ARG A 298 -5.72 3.03 -10.83
N GLY A 299 -6.08 1.87 -10.28
CA GLY A 299 -5.50 0.58 -10.67
C GLY A 299 -3.97 0.55 -10.58
N LEU A 300 -3.30 -0.01 -11.60
CA LEU A 300 -1.83 -0.02 -11.72
C LEU A 300 -1.24 1.40 -11.72
N GLY A 301 -1.95 2.38 -12.30
CA GLY A 301 -1.51 3.77 -12.30
C GLY A 301 -1.38 4.37 -10.90
N ALA A 302 -2.10 3.85 -9.91
CA ALA A 302 -1.96 4.29 -8.53
C ALA A 302 -0.63 3.86 -7.90
N LEU A 303 -0.04 2.75 -8.33
CA LEU A 303 1.26 2.29 -7.82
C LEU A 303 2.46 3.08 -8.35
N GLU A 304 2.29 3.91 -9.38
CA GLU A 304 3.41 4.67 -9.99
C GLU A 304 4.09 5.65 -9.04
N VAL A 305 3.36 6.13 -8.03
CA VAL A 305 3.88 7.10 -7.06
C VAL A 305 4.64 6.47 -5.90
N VAL A 306 4.65 5.15 -5.82
CA VAL A 306 5.35 4.43 -4.77
C VAL A 306 6.65 3.89 -5.34
N GLU A 307 7.75 4.57 -5.02
CA GLU A 307 9.08 4.25 -5.55
C GLU A 307 9.69 2.99 -4.93
N ASP A 308 9.24 2.60 -3.74
CA ASP A 308 9.80 1.47 -3.00
C ASP A 308 9.36 0.09 -3.52
N ILE A 309 8.32 0.03 -4.35
CA ILE A 309 7.78 -1.23 -4.87
C ILE A 309 8.74 -1.81 -5.90
N ASP A 310 9.13 -3.07 -5.70
CA ASP A 310 9.94 -3.83 -6.64
C ASP A 310 9.27 -5.11 -7.18
N LEU A 311 8.11 -5.49 -6.62
CA LEU A 311 7.29 -6.60 -7.10
C LEU A 311 5.84 -6.13 -7.26
N ILE A 312 5.16 -6.59 -8.30
CA ILE A 312 3.70 -6.37 -8.43
C ILE A 312 2.99 -7.69 -8.69
N ALA A 313 1.79 -7.85 -8.10
CA ALA A 313 0.95 -9.01 -8.30
C ALA A 313 -0.54 -8.64 -8.19
N THR A 314 -1.37 -9.41 -8.89
CA THR A 314 -2.83 -9.22 -8.94
C THR A 314 -3.54 -10.55 -8.68
N PRO A 315 -3.64 -11.01 -7.42
CA PRO A 315 -4.16 -12.34 -7.09
C PRO A 315 -5.62 -12.55 -7.53
N ASP A 316 -6.39 -11.48 -7.66
CA ASP A 316 -7.85 -11.56 -7.86
C ASP A 316 -8.30 -11.51 -9.33
N LEU A 317 -7.41 -11.55 -10.32
CA LEU A 317 -7.83 -11.47 -11.72
C LEU A 317 -8.79 -12.58 -12.14
N PHE A 318 -8.50 -13.81 -11.72
CA PHE A 318 -9.38 -14.94 -12.03
C PHE A 318 -10.65 -14.94 -11.17
N ALA A 319 -10.61 -14.41 -9.94
CA ALA A 319 -11.79 -14.16 -9.13
C ALA A 319 -12.69 -13.09 -9.75
N ALA A 320 -12.12 -11.99 -10.23
CA ALA A 320 -12.85 -10.92 -10.90
C ALA A 320 -13.62 -11.43 -12.12
N ARG A 321 -13.03 -12.33 -12.90
CA ARG A 321 -13.71 -13.00 -14.02
C ARG A 321 -14.94 -13.81 -13.58
N GLU A 322 -14.85 -14.54 -12.47
CA GLU A 322 -15.96 -15.32 -11.94
C GLU A 322 -17.04 -14.43 -11.34
N LEU A 323 -16.68 -13.39 -10.62
CA LEU A 323 -17.59 -12.44 -9.99
C LEU A 323 -18.38 -11.59 -11.00
N SER A 324 -17.73 -11.14 -12.05
CA SER A 324 -18.36 -10.28 -13.07
C SER A 324 -19.39 -11.02 -13.95
N ARG A 325 -19.47 -12.37 -13.82
CA ARG A 325 -20.44 -13.23 -14.54
C ARG A 325 -20.55 -12.93 -16.04
N GLY A 326 -19.43 -12.56 -16.65
CA GLY A 326 -19.36 -12.25 -18.08
C GLY A 326 -19.90 -10.86 -18.47
N ARG A 327 -20.18 -9.96 -17.53
CA ARG A 327 -20.54 -8.57 -17.82
C ARG A 327 -19.32 -7.72 -18.14
N GLY A 328 -18.31 -7.75 -17.29
CA GLY A 328 -17.05 -7.00 -17.42
C GLY A 328 -15.89 -7.86 -17.92
N PHE A 329 -15.45 -8.83 -17.12
CA PHE A 329 -14.52 -9.87 -17.55
C PHE A 329 -15.30 -10.98 -18.27
N ARG A 330 -15.15 -11.08 -19.58
CA ARG A 330 -15.93 -12.00 -20.43
C ARG A 330 -15.21 -13.32 -20.68
N SER A 331 -13.88 -13.30 -20.66
CA SER A 331 -13.04 -14.45 -21.00
C SER A 331 -11.64 -14.37 -20.39
N ASP A 332 -10.84 -15.41 -20.59
CA ASP A 332 -9.42 -15.39 -20.22
C ASP A 332 -8.64 -14.29 -20.94
N LYS A 333 -9.10 -13.84 -22.12
CA LYS A 333 -8.49 -12.72 -22.85
C LYS A 333 -8.51 -11.42 -22.06
N ASP A 334 -9.53 -11.19 -21.24
CA ASP A 334 -9.60 -10.00 -20.40
C ASP A 334 -8.55 -10.06 -19.26
N VAL A 335 -8.24 -11.26 -18.76
CA VAL A 335 -7.13 -11.49 -17.82
C VAL A 335 -5.79 -11.27 -18.52
N GLU A 336 -5.64 -11.77 -19.75
CA GLU A 336 -4.45 -11.58 -20.60
C GLU A 336 -4.15 -10.08 -20.81
N ILE A 337 -5.17 -9.27 -21.07
CA ILE A 337 -5.05 -7.80 -21.21
C ILE A 337 -4.47 -7.16 -19.94
N VAL A 338 -4.90 -7.60 -18.75
CA VAL A 338 -4.36 -7.07 -17.50
C VAL A 338 -2.93 -7.54 -17.26
N HIS A 339 -2.60 -8.80 -17.56
CA HIS A 339 -1.22 -9.30 -17.49
C HIS A 339 -0.29 -8.52 -18.42
N GLU A 340 -0.71 -8.26 -19.66
CA GLU A 340 0.05 -7.43 -20.61
C GLU A 340 0.24 -6.00 -20.09
N ALA A 341 -0.79 -5.41 -19.49
CA ALA A 341 -0.68 -4.10 -18.87
C ALA A 341 0.30 -4.08 -17.68
N MET A 342 0.34 -5.16 -16.85
CA MET A 342 1.32 -5.30 -15.78
C MET A 342 2.75 -5.38 -16.33
N ILE A 343 2.95 -6.14 -17.38
CA ILE A 343 4.25 -6.26 -18.08
C ILE A 343 4.68 -4.90 -18.62
N THR A 344 3.82 -4.24 -19.41
CA THR A 344 4.07 -2.91 -19.98
C THR A 344 4.39 -1.88 -18.90
N HIS A 345 3.67 -1.93 -17.77
CA HIS A 345 3.92 -1.06 -16.62
C HIS A 345 5.35 -1.27 -16.06
N CYS A 346 5.79 -2.52 -15.88
CA CYS A 346 7.13 -2.84 -15.42
C CYS A 346 8.22 -2.46 -16.43
N GLU A 347 7.98 -2.67 -17.73
CA GLU A 347 8.90 -2.29 -18.81
C GLU A 347 9.09 -0.78 -18.94
N ARG A 348 8.01 -0.02 -18.72
CA ARG A 348 8.05 1.44 -18.76
C ARG A 348 8.82 2.02 -17.57
N LEU A 349 8.55 1.54 -16.35
CA LEU A 349 9.19 2.04 -15.14
C LEU A 349 10.60 1.48 -14.94
N LYS A 350 10.84 0.23 -15.30
CA LYS A 350 12.13 -0.48 -15.19
C LYS A 350 12.71 -0.58 -13.78
N ASP A 351 11.86 -0.44 -12.76
CA ASP A 351 12.20 -0.48 -11.33
C ASP A 351 11.55 -1.63 -10.59
N ARG A 352 10.56 -2.29 -11.21
CA ARG A 352 9.74 -3.34 -10.62
C ARG A 352 9.57 -4.55 -11.55
N PHE A 353 9.05 -5.64 -10.98
CA PHE A 353 8.94 -6.95 -11.63
C PHE A 353 7.55 -7.56 -11.38
N ALA A 354 6.90 -8.09 -12.42
CA ALA A 354 5.57 -8.66 -12.32
C ALA A 354 5.61 -10.17 -11.98
N LEU A 355 4.86 -10.57 -10.97
CA LEU A 355 4.58 -11.95 -10.64
C LEU A 355 3.20 -12.31 -11.21
N LEU A 356 3.17 -13.21 -12.17
CA LEU A 356 1.98 -13.58 -12.92
C LEU A 356 1.51 -14.99 -12.54
N ASP A 357 0.20 -15.17 -12.48
CA ASP A 357 -0.44 -16.45 -12.19
C ASP A 357 -1.01 -17.06 -13.49
N LEU A 358 -0.90 -18.37 -13.63
CA LEU A 358 -1.56 -19.12 -14.69
C LEU A 358 -3.05 -19.35 -14.36
N PRO A 359 -3.90 -19.64 -15.36
CA PRO A 359 -5.31 -19.95 -15.09
C PRO A 359 -5.47 -21.10 -14.10
N PRO A 360 -6.51 -21.06 -13.23
CA PRO A 360 -6.78 -22.14 -12.30
C PRO A 360 -7.08 -23.44 -13.06
N LYS A 361 -6.68 -24.57 -12.50
CA LYS A 361 -6.86 -25.91 -13.09
C LYS A 361 -6.30 -26.04 -14.52
N ALA A 362 -5.32 -25.21 -14.88
CA ALA A 362 -4.67 -25.33 -16.16
C ALA A 362 -3.86 -26.64 -16.20
N GLY A 363 -4.20 -27.55 -17.10
CA GLY A 363 -3.35 -28.69 -17.41
C GLY A 363 -2.06 -28.22 -18.12
N PHE A 364 -1.12 -29.16 -18.32
CA PHE A 364 0.18 -28.91 -18.92
C PHE A 364 0.10 -28.11 -20.24
N ASP A 365 -0.71 -28.59 -21.22
CA ASP A 365 -0.83 -27.94 -22.53
C ASP A 365 -1.40 -26.53 -22.41
N ARG A 366 -2.41 -26.31 -21.56
CA ARG A 366 -2.99 -24.99 -21.36
C ARG A 366 -2.02 -24.02 -20.70
N ALA A 367 -1.22 -24.50 -19.74
CA ALA A 367 -0.18 -23.72 -19.11
C ALA A 367 0.86 -23.24 -20.13
N LEU A 368 1.30 -24.12 -21.04
CA LEU A 368 2.21 -23.77 -22.13
C LEU A 368 1.58 -22.78 -23.12
N GLN A 369 0.35 -23.03 -23.55
CA GLN A 369 -0.35 -22.13 -24.48
C GLN A 369 -0.49 -20.74 -23.90
N TYR A 370 -0.89 -20.63 -22.62
CA TYR A 370 -1.05 -19.34 -21.95
C TYR A 370 0.31 -18.62 -21.81
N ARG A 371 1.36 -19.35 -21.46
CA ARG A 371 2.72 -18.80 -21.35
C ARG A 371 3.23 -18.19 -22.67
N LEU A 372 2.95 -18.82 -23.79
CA LEU A 372 3.40 -18.38 -25.11
C LEU A 372 2.77 -17.07 -25.60
N LEU A 373 1.76 -16.57 -24.91
CA LEU A 373 1.13 -15.29 -25.22
C LEU A 373 2.00 -14.07 -24.85
N PHE A 374 3.02 -14.27 -24.01
CA PHE A 374 3.80 -13.18 -23.43
C PHE A 374 5.31 -13.40 -23.65
N ASP A 375 6.04 -12.33 -23.87
CA ASP A 375 7.50 -12.31 -23.95
C ASP A 375 8.04 -11.04 -23.29
N SER A 376 8.69 -11.17 -22.14
CA SER A 376 9.24 -10.03 -21.39
C SER A 376 10.29 -10.48 -20.37
N ALA A 377 11.29 -9.64 -20.16
CA ALA A 377 12.26 -9.78 -19.09
C ALA A 377 11.74 -9.28 -17.73
N PHE A 378 10.59 -8.61 -17.68
CA PHE A 378 10.07 -7.94 -16.50
C PHE A 378 8.95 -8.72 -15.78
N ALA A 379 8.73 -9.99 -16.17
CA ALA A 379 7.71 -10.82 -15.56
C ALA A 379 8.13 -12.28 -15.45
N ALA A 380 7.47 -13.01 -14.56
CA ALA A 380 7.62 -14.45 -14.42
C ALA A 380 6.28 -15.11 -14.03
N PHE A 381 6.02 -16.29 -14.60
CA PHE A 381 4.90 -17.15 -14.19
C PHE A 381 5.31 -18.14 -13.11
N TYR A 382 4.40 -18.35 -12.14
CA TYR A 382 4.52 -19.38 -11.12
C TYR A 382 3.33 -20.33 -11.16
N TYR A 383 3.58 -21.62 -10.98
CA TYR A 383 2.61 -22.71 -11.18
C TYR A 383 2.96 -23.95 -10.35
N PRO A 384 2.01 -24.76 -9.92
CA PRO A 384 0.56 -24.58 -9.97
C PRO A 384 0.02 -23.71 -8.83
N TRP A 385 -1.31 -23.53 -8.78
CA TRP A 385 -1.98 -22.91 -7.65
C TRP A 385 -1.74 -23.72 -6.38
N VAL A 386 -1.76 -23.03 -5.24
CA VAL A 386 -1.46 -23.61 -3.94
C VAL A 386 -2.70 -23.79 -3.09
N VAL A 387 -2.68 -24.78 -2.21
CA VAL A 387 -3.76 -25.06 -1.27
C VAL A 387 -3.37 -24.58 0.11
N VAL A 388 -4.14 -23.65 0.64
CA VAL A 388 -3.94 -23.08 1.98
C VAL A 388 -4.99 -23.61 2.97
N PRO A 389 -4.65 -23.71 4.27
CA PRO A 389 -5.63 -24.03 5.29
C PRO A 389 -6.59 -22.85 5.48
N LYS A 390 -7.88 -23.16 5.66
CA LYS A 390 -8.94 -22.23 6.05
C LYS A 390 -9.53 -22.68 7.38
N GLU A 391 -10.19 -21.78 8.10
CA GLU A 391 -10.83 -22.09 9.37
C GLU A 391 -11.76 -23.32 9.30
N GLY A 392 -11.81 -24.10 10.37
CA GLY A 392 -12.65 -25.30 10.47
C GLY A 392 -12.16 -26.49 9.66
N ARG A 393 -10.84 -26.67 9.47
CA ARG A 393 -10.22 -27.76 8.66
C ARG A 393 -10.56 -27.73 7.16
N LYS A 394 -11.15 -26.63 6.66
CA LYS A 394 -11.37 -26.43 5.24
C LYS A 394 -10.06 -26.07 4.54
N ARG A 395 -10.02 -26.31 3.24
CA ARG A 395 -8.88 -25.97 2.37
C ARG A 395 -9.37 -25.05 1.27
N ARG A 396 -8.51 -24.17 0.81
CA ARG A 396 -8.80 -23.25 -0.29
C ARG A 396 -7.64 -23.25 -1.27
N THR A 397 -7.94 -23.37 -2.54
CA THR A 397 -6.95 -23.22 -3.63
C THR A 397 -6.87 -21.75 -4.00
N ILE A 398 -5.65 -21.23 -4.06
CA ILE A 398 -5.37 -19.81 -4.33
C ILE A 398 -4.18 -19.66 -5.28
N PRO A 399 -4.06 -18.53 -6.00
CA PRO A 399 -2.88 -18.26 -6.82
C PRO A 399 -1.61 -18.12 -5.97
N PRO A 400 -0.44 -18.55 -6.46
CA PRO A 400 0.79 -18.57 -5.69
C PRO A 400 1.47 -17.19 -5.54
N CYS A 401 1.12 -16.19 -6.35
CA CYS A 401 1.86 -14.91 -6.46
C CYS A 401 2.13 -14.22 -5.11
N GLY A 402 1.19 -14.26 -4.16
CA GLY A 402 1.38 -13.66 -2.84
C GLY A 402 2.46 -14.37 -2.02
N HIS A 403 2.42 -15.71 -1.99
CA HIS A 403 3.44 -16.52 -1.30
C HIS A 403 4.80 -16.37 -1.96
N ILE A 404 4.84 -16.35 -3.29
CA ILE A 404 6.07 -16.16 -4.06
C ILE A 404 6.67 -14.79 -3.79
N ALA A 405 5.88 -13.72 -3.74
CA ALA A 405 6.36 -12.39 -3.37
C ALA A 405 7.05 -12.40 -1.99
N GLY A 406 6.47 -13.13 -1.02
CA GLY A 406 7.07 -13.33 0.30
C GLY A 406 8.38 -14.11 0.26
N VAL A 407 8.44 -15.20 -0.50
CA VAL A 407 9.67 -15.98 -0.72
C VAL A 407 10.76 -15.12 -1.33
N VAL A 408 10.43 -14.32 -2.34
CA VAL A 408 11.37 -13.37 -2.96
C VAL A 408 11.88 -12.37 -1.93
N ALA A 409 10.99 -11.78 -1.14
CA ALA A 409 11.37 -10.82 -0.09
C ALA A 409 12.29 -11.43 0.97
N ARG A 410 12.04 -12.68 1.38
CA ARG A 410 12.92 -13.42 2.30
C ARG A 410 14.29 -13.68 1.68
N CYS A 411 14.33 -14.18 0.44
CA CYS A 411 15.59 -14.42 -0.26
C CYS A 411 16.42 -13.14 -0.40
N ASP A 412 15.79 -12.02 -0.70
CA ASP A 412 16.45 -10.73 -0.78
C ASP A 412 17.05 -10.30 0.57
N ALA A 413 16.29 -10.50 1.65
CA ALA A 413 16.73 -10.12 2.99
C ALA A 413 17.89 -10.99 3.52
N ASP A 414 17.83 -12.29 3.24
CA ASP A 414 18.77 -13.27 3.78
C ASP A 414 20.04 -13.39 2.93
N LEU A 415 19.89 -13.35 1.61
CA LEU A 415 20.95 -13.68 0.65
C LEU A 415 21.29 -12.53 -0.31
N GLY A 416 20.39 -11.56 -0.46
CA GLY A 416 20.49 -10.47 -1.44
C GLY A 416 19.82 -10.77 -2.79
N VAL A 417 19.44 -9.71 -3.51
CA VAL A 417 18.69 -9.75 -4.79
C VAL A 417 19.41 -10.56 -5.88
N HIS A 418 20.73 -10.72 -5.78
CA HIS A 418 21.53 -11.48 -6.74
C HIS A 418 21.30 -12.99 -6.64
N ASN A 419 20.76 -13.48 -5.55
CA ASN A 419 20.40 -14.89 -5.41
C ASN A 419 19.01 -15.15 -6.01
N PRO A 420 18.86 -16.23 -6.81
CA PRO A 420 17.57 -16.57 -7.38
C PRO A 420 16.61 -17.04 -6.29
N PRO A 421 15.33 -16.66 -6.32
CA PRO A 421 14.31 -17.15 -5.37
C PRO A 421 13.87 -18.58 -5.71
N ALA A 422 14.84 -19.49 -5.88
CA ALA A 422 14.63 -20.90 -6.23
C ALA A 422 15.14 -21.81 -5.13
N ASN A 423 14.62 -23.05 -5.11
CA ASN A 423 14.85 -24.04 -4.05
C ASN A 423 14.50 -23.55 -2.63
N ALA A 424 13.78 -22.44 -2.53
CA ALA A 424 13.27 -21.89 -1.28
C ALA A 424 11.95 -22.56 -0.91
N ILE A 425 11.75 -22.85 0.39
CA ILE A 425 10.49 -23.40 0.89
C ILE A 425 9.37 -22.35 0.82
N VAL A 426 8.16 -22.78 0.52
CA VAL A 426 6.95 -21.97 0.57
C VAL A 426 6.17 -22.32 1.81
N GLU A 427 6.08 -21.38 2.73
CA GLU A 427 5.39 -21.55 4.01
C GLU A 427 3.88 -21.25 3.87
N GLY A 428 3.07 -21.78 4.81
CA GLY A 428 1.63 -21.49 4.88
C GLY A 428 0.77 -22.30 3.91
N ILE A 429 1.35 -23.17 3.09
CA ILE A 429 0.64 -24.06 2.15
C ILE A 429 0.64 -25.50 2.64
N VAL A 430 -0.44 -26.21 2.36
CA VAL A 430 -0.60 -27.63 2.76
C VAL A 430 -0.55 -28.59 1.59
N ASP A 431 -0.81 -28.10 0.37
CA ASP A 431 -0.84 -28.91 -0.85
C ASP A 431 -0.72 -28.00 -2.09
N MET A 432 -0.70 -28.60 -3.25
CA MET A 432 -0.77 -27.93 -4.55
C MET A 432 -2.00 -28.43 -5.31
N GLU A 433 -2.55 -27.58 -6.18
CA GLU A 433 -3.71 -27.93 -7.01
C GLU A 433 -3.42 -29.16 -7.90
N MET A 434 -2.16 -29.31 -8.32
CA MET A 434 -1.71 -30.37 -9.20
C MET A 434 -0.28 -30.80 -8.84
N LEU A 435 -0.01 -32.09 -8.87
CA LEU A 435 1.33 -32.65 -8.75
C LEU A 435 1.94 -32.85 -10.14
N LEU A 436 3.13 -32.30 -10.32
CA LEU A 436 3.89 -32.41 -11.57
C LEU A 436 4.97 -33.46 -11.44
N ASN A 437 5.16 -34.27 -12.50
CA ASN A 437 6.30 -35.18 -12.61
C ASN A 437 7.55 -34.41 -13.08
N ASP A 438 8.73 -35.07 -13.00
CA ASP A 438 10.01 -34.41 -13.34
C ASP A 438 10.11 -34.06 -14.84
N ASP A 439 9.47 -34.82 -15.73
CA ASP A 439 9.42 -34.50 -17.16
C ASP A 439 8.62 -33.22 -17.43
N HIS A 440 7.44 -33.10 -16.81
CA HIS A 440 6.63 -31.88 -16.88
C HIS A 440 7.36 -30.68 -16.30
N LEU A 441 8.04 -30.85 -15.16
CA LEU A 441 8.84 -29.81 -14.53
C LEU A 441 9.94 -29.33 -15.46
N GLY A 442 10.65 -30.25 -16.13
CA GLY A 442 11.70 -29.93 -17.08
C GLY A 442 11.19 -29.13 -18.28
N GLN A 443 10.10 -29.57 -18.90
CA GLN A 443 9.51 -28.92 -20.08
C GLN A 443 8.95 -27.52 -19.73
N LEU A 444 8.23 -27.39 -18.62
CA LEU A 444 7.68 -26.11 -18.16
C LEU A 444 8.79 -25.12 -17.80
N ASN A 445 9.84 -25.58 -17.10
CA ASN A 445 10.98 -24.73 -16.79
C ASN A 445 11.70 -24.24 -18.04
N HIS A 446 11.86 -25.13 -19.05
CA HIS A 446 12.48 -24.76 -20.34
C HIS A 446 11.73 -23.59 -21.01
N GLN A 447 10.41 -23.57 -20.88
CA GLN A 447 9.55 -22.49 -21.41
C GLN A 447 9.42 -21.29 -20.49
N GLY A 448 10.14 -21.23 -19.37
CA GLY A 448 10.10 -20.07 -18.44
C GLY A 448 8.91 -20.06 -17.49
N ILE A 449 8.32 -21.22 -17.20
CA ILE A 449 7.32 -21.38 -16.14
C ILE A 449 8.02 -21.91 -14.87
N ASN A 450 7.98 -21.15 -13.80
CA ASN A 450 8.59 -21.52 -12.53
C ASN A 450 7.61 -22.37 -11.72
N CYS A 451 7.93 -23.66 -11.61
CA CYS A 451 7.05 -24.60 -10.95
C CYS A 451 7.28 -24.66 -9.45
N LEU A 452 6.25 -25.03 -8.71
CA LEU A 452 6.36 -25.50 -7.34
C LEU A 452 6.52 -27.03 -7.34
N LYS A 453 7.45 -27.54 -6.55
CA LYS A 453 7.75 -28.96 -6.43
C LYS A 453 7.63 -29.43 -4.98
N TYR A 454 6.93 -30.54 -4.77
CA TYR A 454 6.95 -31.25 -3.49
C TYR A 454 8.28 -32.02 -3.37
N ALA A 455 9.03 -31.74 -2.33
CA ALA A 455 10.26 -32.44 -1.99
C ALA A 455 10.03 -33.24 -0.67
N PRO A 456 10.11 -34.58 -0.70
CA PRO A 456 9.92 -35.41 0.49
C PRO A 456 10.83 -34.97 1.65
N ALA A 457 10.29 -34.86 2.84
CA ALA A 457 10.94 -34.36 4.06
C ALA A 457 11.46 -32.89 3.99
N ARG A 458 11.26 -32.18 2.87
CA ARG A 458 11.77 -30.82 2.67
C ARG A 458 10.67 -29.81 2.31
N GLY A 459 9.40 -30.24 2.22
CA GLY A 459 8.24 -29.41 1.94
C GLY A 459 8.09 -29.01 0.46
N ILE A 460 7.16 -28.10 0.20
CA ILE A 460 6.92 -27.56 -1.14
C ILE A 460 7.88 -26.40 -1.38
N ARG A 461 8.55 -26.41 -2.55
CA ARG A 461 9.62 -25.47 -2.88
C ARG A 461 9.40 -24.85 -4.24
N VAL A 462 9.89 -23.63 -4.40
CA VAL A 462 10.01 -22.98 -5.71
C VAL A 462 11.09 -23.68 -6.52
N TRP A 463 10.74 -24.18 -7.71
CA TRP A 463 11.63 -24.98 -8.55
C TRP A 463 11.86 -24.34 -9.91
N GLY A 464 12.30 -23.08 -9.89
CA GLY A 464 12.62 -22.27 -11.06
C GLY A 464 12.80 -20.80 -10.70
N ALA A 465 13.57 -20.08 -11.49
CA ALA A 465 13.80 -18.64 -11.36
C ALA A 465 14.00 -18.00 -12.74
N ARG A 466 13.16 -18.35 -13.70
CA ARG A 466 13.22 -17.83 -15.06
C ARG A 466 12.17 -16.75 -15.29
N THR A 467 12.55 -15.75 -16.07
CA THR A 467 11.62 -14.77 -16.65
C THR A 467 10.85 -15.40 -17.81
N ILE A 468 9.89 -14.66 -18.34
CA ILE A 468 9.21 -15.04 -19.57
C ILE A 468 9.90 -14.49 -20.81
N SER A 469 11.18 -14.13 -20.74
CA SER A 469 11.94 -13.62 -21.89
C SER A 469 12.43 -14.72 -22.80
N SER A 470 12.31 -14.49 -24.10
CA SER A 470 12.97 -15.27 -25.16
C SER A 470 14.47 -14.95 -25.27
N ASP A 471 14.91 -13.79 -24.78
CA ASP A 471 16.31 -13.36 -24.78
C ASP A 471 17.12 -14.13 -23.71
N PRO A 472 18.17 -14.89 -24.09
CA PRO A 472 19.01 -15.64 -23.17
C PRO A 472 19.71 -14.79 -22.10
N ASP A 473 19.99 -13.52 -22.37
CA ASP A 473 20.66 -12.63 -21.44
C ASP A 473 19.75 -12.21 -20.30
N TRP A 474 18.46 -12.16 -20.54
CA TRP A 474 17.44 -11.80 -19.56
C TRP A 474 16.63 -12.97 -19.02
N ARG A 475 17.14 -14.18 -19.20
CA ARG A 475 16.45 -15.44 -18.82
C ARG A 475 16.13 -15.54 -17.33
N TYR A 476 16.92 -14.94 -16.44
CA TYR A 476 16.84 -15.17 -15.00
C TYR A 476 16.24 -13.99 -14.24
N VAL A 477 15.35 -14.31 -13.30
CA VAL A 477 14.66 -13.34 -12.44
C VAL A 477 15.64 -12.48 -11.62
N ASN A 478 16.67 -13.12 -11.01
CA ASN A 478 17.66 -12.41 -10.23
C ASN A 478 18.46 -11.43 -11.11
N VAL A 479 18.84 -11.81 -12.32
CA VAL A 479 19.56 -10.92 -13.25
C VAL A 479 18.72 -9.67 -13.52
N ARG A 480 17.46 -9.82 -13.92
CA ARG A 480 16.59 -8.67 -14.18
C ARG A 480 16.41 -7.81 -12.94
N ARG A 481 16.19 -8.41 -11.77
CA ARG A 481 16.00 -7.69 -10.52
C ARG A 481 17.25 -6.96 -10.03
N ILE A 482 18.46 -7.49 -10.26
CA ILE A 482 19.71 -6.75 -10.01
C ILE A 482 19.70 -5.43 -10.78
N PHE A 483 19.42 -5.47 -12.09
CA PHE A 483 19.39 -4.25 -12.91
C PHE A 483 18.31 -3.26 -12.45
N ASN A 484 17.12 -3.73 -12.10
CA ASN A 484 16.03 -2.88 -11.60
C ASN A 484 16.44 -2.18 -10.29
N THR A 485 17.00 -2.94 -9.35
CA THR A 485 17.42 -2.42 -8.04
C THR A 485 18.61 -1.46 -8.17
N MET A 486 19.58 -1.80 -9.02
CA MET A 486 20.72 -0.91 -9.27
C MET A 486 20.27 0.39 -9.94
N ARG A 487 19.38 0.32 -10.94
CA ARG A 487 18.84 1.53 -11.58
C ARG A 487 18.23 2.47 -10.54
N ARG A 488 17.36 1.96 -9.66
CA ARG A 488 16.73 2.75 -8.59
C ARG A 488 17.78 3.35 -7.64
N ALA A 489 18.77 2.55 -7.23
CA ALA A 489 19.84 3.01 -6.37
C ALA A 489 20.68 4.13 -7.01
N LEU A 490 21.00 3.99 -8.29
CA LEU A 490 21.72 5.00 -9.05
C LEU A 490 20.90 6.28 -9.20
N GLU A 491 19.63 6.16 -9.60
CA GLU A 491 18.71 7.31 -9.77
C GLU A 491 18.56 8.11 -8.47
N GLN A 492 18.32 7.45 -7.33
CA GLN A 492 18.22 8.11 -6.03
C GLN A 492 19.56 8.66 -5.53
N GLY A 493 20.64 7.91 -5.71
CA GLY A 493 21.94 8.25 -5.17
C GLY A 493 22.74 9.26 -5.98
N THR A 494 22.32 9.59 -7.21
CA THR A 494 22.98 10.58 -8.08
C THR A 494 22.21 11.88 -8.24
N GLN A 495 21.10 12.08 -7.54
CA GLN A 495 20.30 13.32 -7.62
C GLN A 495 21.10 14.59 -7.30
N TRP A 496 22.12 14.48 -6.45
CA TRP A 496 23.01 15.59 -6.12
C TRP A 496 23.83 16.12 -7.29
N VAL A 497 23.97 15.31 -8.39
CA VAL A 497 24.70 15.71 -9.61
C VAL A 497 23.93 16.76 -10.42
N VAL A 498 22.62 16.80 -10.25
CA VAL A 498 21.75 17.72 -11.01
C VAL A 498 22.08 19.15 -10.61
N PHE A 499 22.34 20.00 -11.62
CA PHE A 499 22.79 21.40 -11.49
C PHE A 499 24.25 21.60 -11.05
N GLU A 500 25.05 20.54 -10.87
CA GLU A 500 26.49 20.70 -10.66
C GLU A 500 27.21 21.08 -11.97
N PRO A 501 28.33 21.84 -11.90
CA PRO A 501 29.09 22.22 -13.08
C PRO A 501 29.62 20.99 -13.84
N ASN A 502 29.18 20.78 -15.08
CA ASN A 502 29.56 19.64 -15.92
C ASN A 502 31.03 19.74 -16.38
N GLY A 503 31.92 19.04 -15.69
CA GLY A 503 33.35 19.08 -15.98
C GLY A 503 34.15 17.94 -15.36
N PRO A 504 35.46 17.86 -15.63
CA PRO A 504 36.31 16.76 -15.21
C PRO A 504 36.36 16.49 -13.72
N THR A 505 36.12 17.48 -12.88
CA THR A 505 36.07 17.33 -11.42
C THR A 505 34.83 16.52 -11.02
N LEU A 506 33.66 16.89 -11.53
CA LEU A 506 32.41 16.20 -11.30
C LEU A 506 32.47 14.75 -11.81
N TRP A 507 33.01 14.56 -13.04
CA TRP A 507 33.15 13.21 -13.62
C TRP A 507 33.98 12.27 -12.76
N LYS A 508 35.12 12.74 -12.21
CA LYS A 508 35.96 11.98 -11.27
C LYS A 508 35.23 11.64 -9.99
N GLN A 509 34.42 12.56 -9.46
CA GLN A 509 33.65 12.35 -8.24
C GLN A 509 32.56 11.28 -8.46
N ILE A 510 31.80 11.39 -9.57
CA ILE A 510 30.81 10.39 -9.95
C ILE A 510 31.45 9.03 -10.16
N HIS A 511 32.51 8.96 -10.97
CA HIS A 511 33.24 7.73 -11.22
C HIS A 511 33.66 7.05 -9.91
N ARG A 512 34.26 7.80 -8.99
CA ARG A 512 34.69 7.27 -7.69
C ARG A 512 33.52 6.75 -6.88
N THR A 513 32.43 7.50 -6.80
CA THR A 513 31.22 7.11 -6.05
C THR A 513 30.62 5.83 -6.60
N LEU A 514 30.46 5.75 -7.93
CA LEU A 514 29.91 4.59 -8.60
C LEU A 514 30.84 3.37 -8.52
N HIS A 515 32.14 3.58 -8.69
CA HIS A 515 33.14 2.50 -8.58
C HIS A 515 33.13 1.90 -7.19
N THR A 516 33.15 2.73 -6.14
CA THR A 516 33.10 2.25 -4.74
C THR A 516 31.82 1.47 -4.45
N PHE A 517 30.68 1.93 -4.95
CA PHE A 517 29.39 1.25 -4.82
C PHE A 517 29.41 -0.13 -5.50
N LEU A 518 29.85 -0.19 -6.75
CA LEU A 518 29.91 -1.44 -7.52
C LEU A 518 30.93 -2.43 -6.96
N GLU A 519 32.07 -1.94 -6.46
CA GLU A 519 33.07 -2.75 -5.78
C GLU A 519 32.51 -3.42 -4.51
N GLN A 520 31.72 -2.68 -3.71
CA GLN A 520 31.03 -3.25 -2.56
C GLN A 520 30.02 -4.34 -2.96
N LEU A 521 29.31 -4.17 -4.08
CA LEU A 521 28.41 -5.19 -4.60
C LEU A 521 29.18 -6.42 -5.12
N TRP A 522 30.31 -6.22 -5.81
CA TRP A 522 31.17 -7.32 -6.25
C TRP A 522 31.70 -8.12 -5.06
N LEU A 523 32.19 -7.45 -4.02
CA LEU A 523 32.64 -8.10 -2.78
C LEU A 523 31.53 -8.91 -2.08
N LYS A 524 30.26 -8.50 -2.24
CA LYS A 524 29.10 -9.24 -1.75
C LYS A 524 28.65 -10.36 -2.70
N GLY A 525 29.33 -10.59 -3.82
CA GLY A 525 29.03 -11.66 -4.77
C GLY A 525 27.92 -11.36 -5.78
N TYR A 526 27.58 -10.10 -6.02
CA TYR A 526 26.56 -9.72 -7.02
C TYR A 526 27.02 -9.94 -8.46
N PHE A 527 28.33 -9.87 -8.69
CA PHE A 527 28.94 -9.95 -10.01
C PHE A 527 29.90 -11.12 -10.11
N GLN A 528 30.04 -11.65 -11.32
CA GLN A 528 31.02 -12.69 -11.68
C GLN A 528 32.42 -12.06 -11.77
N GLY A 529 33.44 -12.91 -11.81
CA GLY A 529 34.83 -12.52 -12.04
C GLY A 529 35.72 -12.66 -10.81
N ALA A 530 36.97 -13.02 -11.03
CA ALA A 530 37.97 -13.15 -9.99
C ALA A 530 38.52 -11.79 -9.52
N THR A 531 38.46 -10.80 -10.39
CA THR A 531 38.85 -9.41 -10.10
C THR A 531 37.66 -8.47 -10.29
N ALA A 532 37.70 -7.31 -9.67
CA ALA A 532 36.66 -6.30 -9.81
C ALA A 532 36.48 -5.88 -11.28
N SER A 533 37.55 -5.79 -12.04
CA SER A 533 37.54 -5.45 -13.47
C SER A 533 36.87 -6.50 -14.37
N ASP A 534 36.75 -7.76 -13.91
CA ASP A 534 35.98 -8.79 -14.59
C ASP A 534 34.49 -8.65 -14.31
N GLY A 535 34.15 -8.10 -13.14
CA GLY A 535 32.78 -8.00 -12.64
C GLY A 535 32.04 -6.76 -13.10
N PHE A 536 32.72 -5.63 -13.23
CA PHE A 536 32.10 -4.36 -13.62
C PHE A 536 33.11 -3.36 -14.18
N TYR A 537 32.62 -2.37 -14.91
CA TYR A 537 33.36 -1.17 -15.28
C TYR A 537 32.51 0.09 -15.16
N VAL A 538 33.16 1.23 -15.00
CA VAL A 538 32.55 2.56 -14.99
C VAL A 538 33.38 3.46 -15.89
N VAL A 539 32.75 4.14 -16.83
CA VAL A 539 33.37 5.13 -17.69
C VAL A 539 32.61 6.45 -17.58
N CYS A 540 33.31 7.48 -17.10
CA CYS A 540 32.75 8.83 -17.00
C CYS A 540 33.91 9.81 -17.23
N ASP A 541 34.22 10.08 -18.50
CA ASP A 541 35.35 10.89 -18.92
C ASP A 541 35.06 11.67 -20.23
N LYS A 542 36.10 12.14 -20.91
CA LYS A 542 35.96 12.88 -22.14
C LYS A 542 35.40 12.04 -23.30
N THR A 543 35.49 10.72 -23.24
CA THR A 543 34.99 9.83 -24.30
C THR A 543 33.47 9.71 -24.24
N THR A 544 32.91 9.70 -23.03
CA THR A 544 31.44 9.69 -22.80
C THR A 544 30.83 11.09 -22.79
N ASN A 545 31.66 12.14 -22.54
CA ASN A 545 31.22 13.53 -22.43
C ASN A 545 31.99 14.43 -23.40
N PRO A 546 31.77 14.31 -24.73
CA PRO A 546 32.32 15.23 -25.69
C PRO A 546 31.76 16.64 -25.55
N PRO A 547 32.38 17.68 -26.13
CA PRO A 547 31.94 19.07 -25.99
C PRO A 547 30.45 19.29 -26.31
N GLU A 548 29.90 18.57 -27.28
CA GLU A 548 28.48 18.67 -27.66
C GLU A 548 27.53 18.28 -26.52
N ASN A 549 27.89 17.26 -25.74
CA ASN A 549 27.10 16.83 -24.57
C ASN A 549 27.21 17.86 -23.42
N ILE A 550 28.41 18.42 -23.22
CA ILE A 550 28.64 19.43 -22.19
C ILE A 550 27.83 20.70 -22.50
N ASP A 551 27.87 21.16 -23.75
CA ASP A 551 27.13 22.35 -24.19
C ASP A 551 25.61 22.14 -24.14
N ALA A 552 25.14 20.90 -24.33
CA ALA A 552 23.74 20.52 -24.17
C ALA A 552 23.33 20.30 -22.69
N GLY A 553 24.25 20.43 -21.73
CA GLY A 553 23.97 20.16 -20.31
C GLY A 553 23.77 18.69 -19.99
N ILE A 554 24.26 17.78 -20.84
CA ILE A 554 24.11 16.32 -20.69
C ILE A 554 25.39 15.75 -20.09
N LEU A 555 25.28 14.96 -19.03
CA LEU A 555 26.36 14.16 -18.47
C LEU A 555 26.06 12.68 -18.71
N VAL A 556 27.00 11.96 -19.31
CA VAL A 556 26.89 10.53 -19.61
C VAL A 556 27.92 9.76 -18.79
N CYS A 557 27.45 8.80 -18.01
CA CYS A 557 28.28 7.82 -17.33
C CYS A 557 27.84 6.42 -17.77
N GLU A 558 28.78 5.64 -18.30
CA GLU A 558 28.54 4.28 -18.76
C GLU A 558 28.95 3.28 -17.67
N ILE A 559 28.07 2.32 -17.37
CA ILE A 559 28.29 1.26 -16.38
C ILE A 559 28.01 -0.08 -17.04
N GLY A 560 28.99 -0.99 -17.00
CA GLY A 560 28.79 -2.39 -17.39
C GLY A 560 28.95 -3.30 -16.18
N ILE A 561 28.11 -4.33 -16.10
CA ILE A 561 28.16 -5.33 -15.03
C ILE A 561 28.03 -6.75 -15.60
N ALA A 562 28.68 -7.71 -14.96
CA ALA A 562 28.58 -9.14 -15.24
C ALA A 562 27.80 -9.84 -14.10
N PRO A 563 26.45 -9.90 -14.14
CA PRO A 563 25.65 -10.43 -13.04
C PRO A 563 25.84 -11.94 -12.85
N VAL A 564 25.68 -12.41 -11.62
CA VAL A 564 25.73 -13.84 -11.29
C VAL A 564 24.52 -14.56 -11.88
N ARG A 565 24.75 -15.70 -12.52
CA ARG A 565 23.69 -16.56 -13.07
C ARG A 565 23.57 -17.85 -12.23
N PRO A 566 22.37 -18.38 -12.00
CA PRO A 566 22.18 -19.59 -11.22
C PRO A 566 22.68 -20.85 -11.96
N ALA A 567 23.18 -21.83 -11.21
CA ALA A 567 23.42 -23.16 -11.73
C ALA A 567 22.12 -23.98 -11.68
N GLU A 568 21.52 -24.27 -12.84
CA GLU A 568 20.28 -25.06 -12.92
C GLU A 568 20.54 -26.56 -13.07
N PHE A 569 21.68 -26.95 -13.70
CA PHE A 569 22.02 -28.33 -14.01
C PHE A 569 23.36 -28.71 -13.39
N ILE A 570 23.37 -29.75 -12.56
CA ILE A 570 24.57 -30.30 -11.93
C ILE A 570 24.77 -31.71 -12.48
N THR A 571 25.90 -31.95 -13.16
CA THR A 571 26.24 -33.27 -13.71
C THR A 571 27.42 -33.86 -12.95
N PHE A 572 27.22 -35.00 -12.32
CA PHE A 572 28.28 -35.79 -11.72
C PHE A 572 28.71 -36.89 -12.67
N ARG A 573 30.02 -36.96 -12.96
CA ARG A 573 30.61 -38.09 -13.68
C ARG A 573 31.28 -39.02 -12.68
N ILE A 574 30.76 -40.24 -12.57
CA ILE A 574 31.32 -41.28 -11.71
C ILE A 574 32.02 -42.26 -12.63
N SER A 575 33.32 -42.43 -12.50
CA SER A 575 34.09 -43.46 -13.20
C SER A 575 34.57 -44.48 -12.19
N GLN A 576 34.37 -45.76 -12.50
CA GLN A 576 34.94 -46.86 -11.73
C GLN A 576 36.30 -47.21 -12.34
N HIS A 577 37.39 -47.04 -11.61
CA HIS A 577 38.67 -47.61 -11.95
C HIS A 577 38.64 -49.10 -11.54
N MET A 578 38.61 -50.00 -12.48
CA MET A 578 39.01 -51.39 -12.24
C MET A 578 40.53 -51.40 -12.18
N GLU A 579 41.12 -51.66 -11.02
CA GLU A 579 42.49 -52.07 -10.95
C GLU A 579 42.61 -53.40 -11.68
N ASP A 580 43.35 -53.45 -12.81
CA ASP A 580 43.79 -54.67 -13.41
C ASP A 580 44.70 -55.40 -12.38
N ARG A 581 44.15 -56.42 -11.75
CA ARG A 581 45.01 -57.41 -11.06
C ARG A 581 45.82 -58.10 -12.15
N ALA A 582 46.99 -57.51 -12.45
CA ALA A 582 48.01 -58.20 -13.18
C ALA A 582 48.42 -59.44 -12.38
N SER A 583 48.22 -60.57 -12.97
CA SER A 583 48.58 -61.90 -12.51
C SER A 583 50.03 -61.99 -12.11
N GLU A 584 50.29 -62.07 -10.81
CA GLU A 584 51.49 -62.76 -10.26
C GLU A 584 51.26 -64.24 -10.46
N ASP A 585 51.63 -64.77 -11.63
CA ASP A 585 51.87 -66.20 -11.82
C ASP A 585 52.77 -66.42 -13.05
N SER A 586 54.05 -66.14 -12.92
CA SER A 586 55.09 -66.77 -13.71
C SER A 586 56.50 -66.48 -13.19
N MET A 587 56.87 -67.08 -12.07
CA MET A 587 58.28 -67.37 -11.76
C MET A 587 58.37 -68.52 -10.76
N GLN A 588 58.17 -69.72 -11.31
CA GLN A 588 58.80 -70.96 -10.78
C GLN A 588 58.89 -71.97 -11.90
N ARG A 589 60.06 -71.86 -12.65
CA ARG A 589 60.83 -73.03 -13.12
C ARG A 589 62.19 -72.57 -13.66
#